data_9de31b8ba5b29d397fa19f2ebf83a7d8
#
_entry.id   9de31b8ba5b29d397fa19f2ebf83a7d8
#
_cell.length_a   1.000
_cell.length_b   1.000
_cell.length_c   1.000
_cell.angle_alpha   90.00
_cell.angle_beta   90.00
_cell.angle_gamma   90.00
#
_symmetry.space_group_name_H-M   'P 1'
#
loop_
_entity.id
_entity.type
_entity.pdbx_description
1 polymer ?
#
loop_
_entity_poly.entity_id
_entity_poly.type
_entity_poly.pdbx_seq_one_letter_code
_entity_poly.pdbx_strand_id
1 'polypeptide(L)'
;MIRKAEERDLTAAAALAAELWPEHTPEELLPEYRALLKNGDGAVFLASENGREAGFAQVQLRHDYVEGTETSPVGYLEGVYVREEARGRGVAKALLKACEAWAAARGCREFASDCELDNGGSLAFHLHTGFTEANRIICFTKPLTPERGETHEY
;
A
#
# COMPACT_ATOMS: atom_id res chain seq x y z
N MET A 1 -7.19 -14.19 11.60
CA MET A 1 -6.84 -13.21 12.64
C MET A 1 -5.95 -12.13 12.02
N ILE A 2 -6.25 -10.88 12.30
CA ILE A 2 -5.48 -9.73 11.80
C ILE A 2 -4.60 -9.19 12.92
N ARG A 3 -3.32 -8.97 12.61
CA ARG A 3 -2.39 -8.38 13.59
C ARG A 3 -1.40 -7.45 12.91
N LYS A 4 -0.93 -6.46 13.66
CA LYS A 4 0.11 -5.57 13.19
C LYS A 4 1.45 -6.32 13.19
N ALA A 5 2.18 -6.22 12.08
CA ALA A 5 3.48 -6.87 11.95
C ALA A 5 4.51 -6.22 12.87
N GLU A 6 5.31 -7.05 13.52
CA GLU A 6 6.47 -6.67 14.29
C GLU A 6 7.73 -7.09 13.54
N GLU A 7 8.92 -6.76 14.06
CA GLU A 7 10.20 -7.09 13.42
C GLU A 7 10.30 -8.57 13.02
N ARG A 8 9.86 -9.47 13.89
CA ARG A 8 9.87 -10.91 13.63
C ARG A 8 8.97 -11.36 12.47
N ASP A 9 8.02 -10.52 12.07
CA ASP A 9 7.04 -10.81 11.03
C ASP A 9 7.46 -10.31 9.64
N LEU A 10 8.53 -9.53 9.56
CA LEU A 10 8.89 -8.82 8.33
C LEU A 10 9.27 -9.75 7.19
N THR A 11 9.87 -10.90 7.49
CA THR A 11 10.20 -11.89 6.45
C THR A 11 8.94 -12.41 5.78
N ALA A 12 7.92 -12.74 6.57
CA ALA A 12 6.63 -13.19 6.04
C ALA A 12 5.91 -12.08 5.27
N ALA A 13 5.95 -10.86 5.79
CA ALA A 13 5.36 -9.70 5.12
C ALA A 13 6.02 -9.43 3.77
N ALA A 14 7.35 -9.45 3.72
CA ALA A 14 8.11 -9.25 2.48
C ALA A 14 7.80 -10.34 1.45
N ALA A 15 7.65 -11.59 1.89
CA ALA A 15 7.29 -12.68 1.00
C ALA A 15 5.91 -12.48 0.36
N LEU A 16 4.93 -12.07 1.13
CA LEU A 16 3.59 -11.78 0.64
C LEU A 16 3.58 -10.56 -0.30
N ALA A 17 4.33 -9.52 0.06
CA ALA A 17 4.45 -8.33 -0.77
C ALA A 17 5.08 -8.63 -2.13
N ALA A 18 6.07 -9.52 -2.18
CA ALA A 18 6.69 -9.95 -3.43
C ALA A 18 5.71 -10.76 -4.32
N GLU A 19 4.72 -11.43 -3.73
CA GLU A 19 3.65 -12.06 -4.51
C GLU A 19 2.74 -11.01 -5.17
N LEU A 20 2.49 -9.89 -4.50
CA LEU A 20 1.69 -8.78 -5.04
C LEU A 20 2.50 -7.96 -6.07
N TRP A 21 3.76 -7.74 -5.78
CA TRP A 21 4.67 -6.95 -6.62
C TRP A 21 5.81 -7.83 -7.12
N PRO A 22 5.56 -8.69 -8.13
CA PRO A 22 6.54 -9.68 -8.58
C PRO A 22 7.80 -9.09 -9.23
N GLU A 23 7.80 -7.81 -9.53
CA GLU A 23 9.00 -7.07 -9.97
C GLU A 23 10.01 -6.84 -8.84
N HIS A 24 9.59 -7.04 -7.59
CA HIS A 24 10.45 -6.92 -6.41
C HIS A 24 10.72 -8.28 -5.78
N THR A 25 11.87 -8.42 -5.14
CA THR A 25 12.19 -9.61 -4.36
C THR A 25 11.91 -9.37 -2.88
N PRO A 26 11.68 -10.42 -2.08
CA PRO A 26 11.54 -10.25 -0.63
C PRO A 26 12.76 -9.56 0.01
N GLU A 27 13.96 -9.84 -0.50
CA GLU A 27 15.20 -9.25 -0.01
C GLU A 27 15.27 -7.74 -0.23
N GLU A 28 14.67 -7.24 -1.32
CA GLU A 28 14.57 -5.80 -1.59
C GLU A 28 13.57 -5.12 -0.67
N LEU A 29 12.46 -5.78 -0.36
CA LEU A 29 11.36 -5.22 0.42
C LEU A 29 11.64 -5.23 1.91
N LEU A 30 12.43 -6.17 2.40
CA LEU A 30 12.69 -6.33 3.83
C LEU A 30 13.29 -5.09 4.49
N PRO A 31 14.34 -4.45 3.93
CA PRO A 31 14.86 -3.21 4.51
C PRO A 31 13.87 -2.06 4.48
N GLU A 32 13.03 -1.98 3.46
CA GLU A 32 11.99 -0.93 3.37
C GLU A 32 10.99 -1.08 4.50
N TYR A 33 10.54 -2.29 4.76
CA TYR A 33 9.58 -2.57 5.84
C TYR A 33 10.19 -2.36 7.22
N ARG A 34 11.47 -2.69 7.37
CA ARG A 34 12.18 -2.44 8.63
C ARG A 34 12.25 -0.93 8.90
N ALA A 35 12.58 -0.14 7.89
CA ALA A 35 12.60 1.32 8.00
C ALA A 35 11.21 1.89 8.30
N LEU A 36 10.16 1.34 7.67
CA LEU A 36 8.79 1.76 7.88
C LEU A 36 8.34 1.55 9.32
N LEU A 37 8.64 0.40 9.89
CA LEU A 37 8.33 0.12 11.29
C LEU A 37 9.10 1.04 12.25
N LYS A 38 10.34 1.34 11.92
CA LYS A 38 11.22 2.14 12.77
C LYS A 38 10.83 3.62 12.80
N ASN A 39 10.42 4.20 11.66
CA ASN A 39 10.09 5.62 11.60
C ASN A 39 8.65 5.94 12.03
N GLY A 40 7.79 4.94 12.14
CA GLY A 40 6.42 5.12 12.62
C GLY A 40 5.44 5.75 11.64
N ASP A 41 5.86 6.05 10.41
CA ASP A 41 5.00 6.64 9.38
C ASP A 41 4.20 5.61 8.60
N GLY A 42 4.27 4.35 8.99
CA GLY A 42 3.52 3.30 8.33
C GLY A 42 3.42 2.05 9.17
N ALA A 43 2.65 1.11 8.67
CA ALA A 43 2.48 -0.19 9.31
C ALA A 43 2.18 -1.25 8.26
N VAL A 44 2.44 -2.47 8.63
CA VAL A 44 2.04 -3.64 7.87
C VAL A 44 1.13 -4.47 8.76
N PHE A 45 0.00 -4.91 8.21
CA PHE A 45 -0.91 -5.82 8.89
C PHE A 45 -0.88 -7.17 8.20
N LEU A 46 -0.88 -8.22 8.99
CA LEU A 46 -0.89 -9.60 8.51
C LEU A 46 -2.20 -10.27 8.89
N ALA A 47 -2.73 -11.04 7.96
CA ALA A 47 -3.86 -11.94 8.21
C ALA A 47 -3.33 -13.36 8.27
N SER A 48 -3.70 -14.09 9.32
CA SER A 48 -3.37 -15.51 9.44
C SER A 48 -4.62 -16.35 9.56
N GLU A 49 -4.59 -17.52 8.93
CA GLU A 49 -5.62 -18.55 9.05
C GLU A 49 -4.93 -19.88 9.32
N ASN A 50 -5.40 -20.61 10.33
CA ASN A 50 -4.86 -21.93 10.69
C ASN A 50 -3.32 -21.92 10.88
N GLY A 51 -2.80 -20.85 11.49
CA GLY A 51 -1.37 -20.70 11.75
C GLY A 51 -0.51 -20.33 10.56
N ARG A 52 -1.13 -19.99 9.41
CA ARG A 52 -0.41 -19.58 8.19
C ARG A 52 -0.80 -18.17 7.80
N GLU A 53 0.15 -17.41 7.31
CA GLU A 53 -0.11 -16.09 6.75
C GLU A 53 -0.92 -16.23 5.47
N ALA A 54 -2.09 -15.58 5.44
CA ALA A 54 -3.03 -15.63 4.33
C ALA A 54 -3.01 -14.36 3.49
N GLY A 55 -2.53 -13.25 4.04
CA GLY A 55 -2.50 -11.98 3.33
C GLY A 55 -1.83 -10.88 4.15
N PHE A 56 -1.66 -9.72 3.51
CA PHE A 56 -1.11 -8.53 4.17
C PHE A 56 -1.75 -7.27 3.61
N ALA A 57 -1.59 -6.18 4.35
CA ALA A 57 -1.86 -4.84 3.87
C ALA A 57 -0.77 -3.89 4.39
N GLN A 58 -0.41 -2.94 3.57
CA GLN A 58 0.55 -1.89 3.91
C GLN A 58 -0.16 -0.55 3.89
N VAL A 59 -0.01 0.20 4.98
CA VAL A 59 -0.57 1.54 5.14
C VAL A 59 0.54 2.51 5.49
N GLN A 60 0.45 3.73 4.96
CA GLN A 60 1.40 4.81 5.26
C GLN A 60 0.65 6.10 5.51
N LEU A 61 1.29 7.00 6.26
CA LEU A 61 0.85 8.38 6.35
C LEU A 61 1.47 9.15 5.18
N ARG A 62 0.65 9.91 4.49
CA ARG A 62 1.13 10.83 3.47
C ARG A 62 0.89 12.26 3.94
N HIS A 63 1.95 13.03 3.96
CA HIS A 63 1.94 14.41 4.44
C HIS A 63 1.86 15.42 3.29
N ASP A 64 2.23 15.00 2.09
CA ASP A 64 2.08 15.79 0.87
C ASP A 64 0.67 15.66 0.32
N TYR A 65 0.36 16.46 -0.68
CA TYR A 65 -0.96 16.43 -1.31
C TYR A 65 -1.30 15.06 -1.87
N VAL A 66 -2.50 14.62 -1.56
CA VAL A 66 -3.08 13.38 -2.09
C VAL A 66 -4.34 13.74 -2.88
N GLU A 67 -4.42 13.24 -4.11
CA GLU A 67 -5.54 13.53 -5.03
C GLU A 67 -6.88 13.19 -4.38
N GLY A 68 -7.79 14.16 -4.42
CA GLY A 68 -9.15 14.01 -3.88
C GLY A 68 -9.28 14.24 -2.38
N THR A 69 -8.20 14.65 -1.69
CA THR A 69 -8.22 14.90 -0.25
C THR A 69 -8.02 16.38 0.08
N GLU A 70 -8.46 16.78 1.25
CA GLU A 70 -8.38 18.18 1.73
C GLU A 70 -7.61 18.32 3.04
N THR A 71 -7.21 17.21 3.66
CA THR A 71 -6.55 17.21 4.97
C THR A 71 -5.17 16.58 4.90
N SER A 72 -4.38 16.74 5.97
CA SER A 72 -3.06 16.12 6.12
C SER A 72 -2.80 15.84 7.61
N PRO A 73 -2.20 14.70 7.96
CA PRO A 73 -1.82 13.61 7.07
C PRO A 73 -3.03 12.81 6.58
N VAL A 74 -2.83 12.11 5.47
CA VAL A 74 -3.83 11.18 4.91
C VAL A 74 -3.30 9.76 5.10
N GLY A 75 -4.15 8.85 5.56
CA GLY A 75 -3.82 7.44 5.56
C GLY A 75 -3.89 6.91 4.12
N TYR A 76 -2.88 6.16 3.71
CA TYR A 76 -2.80 5.67 2.35
C TYR A 76 -2.58 4.16 2.32
N LEU A 77 -3.50 3.46 1.66
CA LEU A 77 -3.37 2.01 1.44
C LEU A 77 -2.40 1.80 0.28
N GLU A 78 -1.17 1.39 0.59
CA GLU A 78 -0.13 1.16 -0.41
C GLU A 78 -0.32 -0.16 -1.13
N GLY A 79 -0.87 -1.16 -0.45
CA GLY A 79 -1.15 -2.45 -1.05
C GLY A 79 -1.96 -3.33 -0.11
N VAL A 80 -2.75 -4.22 -0.70
CA VAL A 80 -3.47 -5.27 0.01
C VAL A 80 -3.45 -6.52 -0.86
N TYR A 81 -3.13 -7.64 -0.27
CA TYR A 81 -3.02 -8.91 -0.98
C TYR A 81 -3.50 -10.05 -0.10
N VAL A 82 -4.28 -10.92 -0.69
CA VAL A 82 -4.75 -12.16 -0.04
C VAL A 82 -4.42 -13.32 -0.96
N ARG A 83 -3.80 -14.35 -0.41
CA ARG A 83 -3.51 -15.56 -1.17
C ARG A 83 -4.78 -16.17 -1.73
N GLU A 84 -4.68 -16.75 -2.91
CA GLU A 84 -5.83 -17.26 -3.65
C GLU A 84 -6.73 -18.19 -2.83
N GLU A 85 -6.12 -19.12 -2.07
CA GLU A 85 -6.83 -20.09 -1.25
C GLU A 85 -7.60 -19.47 -0.08
N ALA A 86 -7.27 -18.23 0.29
CA ALA A 86 -7.93 -17.51 1.39
C ALA A 86 -8.92 -16.46 0.92
N ARG A 87 -9.09 -16.28 -0.38
CA ARG A 87 -10.00 -15.28 -0.95
C ARG A 87 -11.47 -15.65 -0.75
N GLY A 88 -12.33 -14.64 -0.83
CA GLY A 88 -13.79 -14.84 -0.71
C GLY A 88 -14.31 -14.96 0.71
N ARG A 89 -13.49 -14.66 1.71
CA ARG A 89 -13.84 -14.76 3.14
C ARG A 89 -13.76 -13.44 3.90
N GLY A 90 -13.63 -12.32 3.18
CA GLY A 90 -13.55 -11.00 3.81
C GLY A 90 -12.20 -10.65 4.41
N VAL A 91 -11.14 -11.36 4.09
CA VAL A 91 -9.80 -11.11 4.63
C VAL A 91 -9.28 -9.74 4.21
N ALA A 92 -9.38 -9.39 2.93
CA ALA A 92 -8.93 -8.10 2.41
C ALA A 92 -9.67 -6.94 3.09
N LYS A 93 -10.99 -7.09 3.28
CA LYS A 93 -11.81 -6.08 3.96
C LYS A 93 -11.38 -5.92 5.44
N ALA A 94 -11.07 -7.02 6.11
CA ALA A 94 -10.59 -6.99 7.50
C ALA A 94 -9.23 -6.31 7.60
N LEU A 95 -8.33 -6.59 6.66
CA LEU A 95 -7.02 -5.92 6.57
C LEU A 95 -7.19 -4.41 6.34
N LEU A 96 -8.08 -4.02 5.44
CA LEU A 96 -8.38 -2.62 5.18
C LEU A 96 -8.89 -1.91 6.44
N LYS A 97 -9.81 -2.54 7.17
CA LYS A 97 -10.34 -1.97 8.41
C LYS A 97 -9.24 -1.75 9.46
N ALA A 98 -8.29 -2.67 9.56
CA ALA A 98 -7.16 -2.50 10.46
C ALA A 98 -6.29 -1.29 10.04
N CYS A 99 -6.06 -1.12 8.75
CA CYS A 99 -5.32 0.03 8.21
C CYS A 99 -6.05 1.35 8.50
N GLU A 100 -7.36 1.39 8.28
CA GLU A 100 -8.17 2.57 8.53
C GLU A 100 -8.15 2.95 10.02
N ALA A 101 -8.28 1.97 10.91
CA ALA A 101 -8.22 2.20 12.36
C ALA A 101 -6.84 2.72 12.79
N TRP A 102 -5.79 2.17 12.21
CA TRP A 102 -4.42 2.64 12.46
C TRP A 102 -4.25 4.10 12.06
N ALA A 103 -4.73 4.47 10.88
CA ALA A 103 -4.65 5.84 10.37
C ALA A 103 -5.48 6.80 11.23
N ALA A 104 -6.70 6.41 11.57
CA ALA A 104 -7.59 7.23 12.42
C ALA A 104 -6.97 7.49 13.79
N ALA A 105 -6.31 6.50 14.38
CA ALA A 105 -5.63 6.64 15.67
C ALA A 105 -4.47 7.65 15.61
N ARG A 106 -3.95 7.92 14.41
CA ARG A 106 -2.88 8.91 14.16
C ARG A 106 -3.40 10.27 13.71
N GLY A 107 -4.70 10.48 13.83
CA GLY A 107 -5.31 11.76 13.52
C GLY A 107 -5.72 11.96 12.07
N CYS A 108 -5.63 10.93 11.24
CA CYS A 108 -6.10 11.03 9.85
C CYS A 108 -7.62 11.15 9.80
N ARG A 109 -8.10 12.06 8.97
CA ARG A 109 -9.53 12.25 8.71
C ARG A 109 -9.95 11.67 7.38
N GLU A 110 -9.00 11.38 6.53
CA GLU A 110 -9.22 10.83 5.20
C GLU A 110 -8.30 9.66 4.97
N PHE A 111 -8.75 8.75 4.12
CA PHE A 111 -8.02 7.55 3.74
C PHE A 111 -8.09 7.42 2.22
N ALA A 112 -6.96 7.17 1.59
CA ALA A 112 -6.86 7.15 0.14
C ALA A 112 -6.13 5.90 -0.34
N SER A 113 -6.24 5.65 -1.62
CA SER A 113 -5.58 4.53 -2.28
C SER A 113 -5.58 4.77 -3.78
N ASP A 114 -4.95 3.87 -4.51
CA ASP A 114 -4.98 3.87 -5.97
C ASP A 114 -4.99 2.45 -6.51
N CYS A 115 -5.25 2.32 -7.79
CA CYS A 115 -5.05 1.07 -8.51
C CYS A 115 -4.73 1.38 -9.98
N GLU A 116 -4.13 0.41 -10.65
CA GLU A 116 -3.90 0.51 -12.09
C GLU A 116 -5.24 0.61 -12.83
N LEU A 117 -5.23 1.38 -13.92
CA LEU A 117 -6.44 1.66 -14.70
C LEU A 117 -7.15 0.39 -15.19
N ASP A 118 -6.39 -0.64 -15.52
CA ASP A 118 -6.88 -1.91 -16.03
C ASP A 118 -7.10 -2.97 -14.96
N ASN A 119 -6.88 -2.65 -13.70
CA ASN A 119 -7.07 -3.58 -12.59
C ASN A 119 -8.52 -3.53 -12.10
N GLY A 120 -9.42 -4.20 -12.83
CA GLY A 120 -10.84 -4.21 -12.53
C GLY A 120 -11.18 -4.83 -11.18
N GLY A 121 -10.41 -5.83 -10.75
CA GLY A 121 -10.60 -6.46 -9.44
C GLY A 121 -10.32 -5.50 -8.29
N SER A 122 -9.24 -4.73 -8.39
CA SER A 122 -8.89 -3.72 -7.39
C SER A 122 -9.91 -2.59 -7.38
N LEU A 123 -10.35 -2.12 -8.56
CA LEU A 123 -11.39 -1.10 -8.66
C LEU A 123 -12.67 -1.55 -7.94
N ALA A 124 -13.12 -2.78 -8.22
CA ALA A 124 -14.32 -3.32 -7.59
C ALA A 124 -14.15 -3.42 -6.06
N PHE A 125 -13.00 -3.86 -5.58
CA PHE A 125 -12.71 -3.91 -4.15
C PHE A 125 -12.82 -2.54 -3.50
N HIS A 126 -12.21 -1.52 -4.11
CA HIS A 126 -12.28 -0.15 -3.58
C HIS A 126 -13.72 0.36 -3.49
N LEU A 127 -14.49 0.21 -4.56
CA LEU A 127 -15.88 0.67 -4.57
C LEU A 127 -16.75 -0.11 -3.57
N HIS A 128 -16.52 -1.41 -3.41
CA HIS A 128 -17.27 -2.23 -2.45
C HIS A 128 -16.93 -1.93 -0.99
N THR A 129 -15.77 -1.38 -0.72
CA THR A 129 -15.31 -1.12 0.65
C THR A 129 -15.46 0.32 1.07
N GLY A 130 -16.18 1.13 0.27
CA GLY A 130 -16.55 2.49 0.66
C GLY A 130 -15.69 3.60 0.08
N PHE A 131 -14.71 3.27 -0.76
CA PHE A 131 -13.96 4.31 -1.47
C PHE A 131 -14.81 4.92 -2.58
N THR A 132 -14.60 6.21 -2.81
CA THR A 132 -15.18 6.94 -3.95
C THR A 132 -14.06 7.24 -4.93
N GLU A 133 -14.28 7.01 -6.20
CA GLU A 133 -13.31 7.37 -7.23
C GLU A 133 -13.11 8.88 -7.25
N ALA A 134 -11.87 9.33 -7.02
CA ALA A 134 -11.53 10.75 -7.00
C ALA A 134 -11.16 11.26 -8.39
N ASN A 135 -10.28 10.53 -9.09
CA ASN A 135 -9.77 10.97 -10.40
C ASN A 135 -9.06 9.84 -11.10
N ARG A 136 -8.88 9.99 -12.41
CA ARG A 136 -8.02 9.14 -13.24
C ARG A 136 -6.98 10.02 -13.89
N ILE A 137 -5.72 9.68 -13.70
CA ILE A 137 -4.60 10.48 -14.20
C ILE A 137 -3.66 9.64 -15.03
N ILE A 138 -2.90 10.29 -15.89
CA ILE A 138 -1.79 9.69 -16.63
C ILE A 138 -0.51 10.27 -16.05
N CYS A 139 0.39 9.39 -15.62
CA CYS A 139 1.66 9.80 -15.03
C CYS A 139 2.76 9.78 -16.08
N PHE A 140 3.63 10.78 -16.05
CA PHE A 140 4.74 10.88 -16.97
C PHE A 140 6.05 11.00 -16.21
N THR A 141 7.11 10.41 -16.74
CA THR A 141 8.47 10.58 -16.22
C THR A 141 9.41 10.95 -17.36
N LYS A 142 10.50 11.62 -17.03
CA LYS A 142 11.54 11.95 -17.99
C LYS A 142 12.89 11.95 -17.27
N PRO A 143 13.82 11.05 -17.63
CA PRO A 143 15.15 11.11 -17.05
C PRO A 143 15.87 12.39 -17.53
N LEU A 144 16.59 13.01 -16.59
CA LEU A 144 17.44 14.15 -16.92
C LEU A 144 18.86 13.65 -17.11
N THR A 145 19.34 13.73 -18.35
CA THR A 145 20.73 13.40 -18.64
C THR A 145 21.58 14.65 -18.50
N PRO A 146 22.81 14.57 -17.93
CA PRO A 146 23.71 15.71 -17.91
C PRO A 146 24.00 16.17 -19.33
N GLU A 147 23.89 17.50 -19.58
CA GLU A 147 24.22 18.06 -20.87
C GLU A 147 25.72 17.86 -21.16
N ARG A 148 26.02 17.24 -22.31
CA ARG A 148 27.39 17.10 -22.82
C ARG A 148 27.73 18.27 -23.72
N GLY A 149 27.60 19.50 -23.24
CA GLY A 149 28.07 20.67 -23.95
C GLY A 149 27.42 20.96 -25.28
N GLU A 150 26.23 20.39 -25.54
CA GLU A 150 25.44 20.72 -26.72
C GLU A 150 24.43 21.79 -26.38
N THR A 151 24.48 22.88 -27.08
CA THR A 151 23.46 23.92 -27.01
C THR A 151 22.23 23.45 -27.78
N HIS A 152 21.13 23.26 -27.03
CA HIS A 152 19.83 23.00 -27.67
C HIS A 152 19.23 24.34 -28.07
N GLU A 153 19.03 24.53 -29.34
CA GLU A 153 18.26 25.66 -29.85
C GLU A 153 16.77 25.28 -29.80
N TYR A 154 15.98 26.19 -29.25
CA TYR A 154 14.53 26.04 -29.24
C TYR A 154 13.94 26.50 -30.56
#